data_574cc2cf959fd48745115d311ebf412b
#
_entry.id   574cc2cf959fd48745115d311ebf412b
#
_cell.length_a   1.000
_cell.length_b   1.000
_cell.length_c   1.000
_cell.angle_alpha   90.00
_cell.angle_beta   90.00
_cell.angle_gamma   90.00
#
_symmetry.space_group_name_H-M   'P 1'
#
loop_
_entity.id
_entity.type
_entity.pdbx_description
1 polymer ?
#
loop_
_entity_poly.entity_id
_entity_poly.type
_entity_poly.pdbx_seq_one_letter_code
_entity_poly.pdbx_strand_id
1 'polypeptide(L)'
;MRAFSKDILRTIGGSKKRYLSIVAICALGATMLTGLSIACLDLRESAEALYERQHLYDISVQSTLGLTQDDVDELAGIGGIAVAEGGYEIETYTEVGGIRSTVMLKTLLSSGINEPYVVEGSLPDAPNEIAVTENYLHTANKSIGDTVTFEDAVAEDPTGLSDLNTSADTGSEADSGESDDEQSSADDPLIPGGTYTIVGAVIDPTNITQPEGPIAFRASTSSDYTFFVDE
;
A
#
# COMPACT_ATOMS: atom_id res chain seq x y z
N MET A 1 -24.27 -63.97 3.65
CA MET A 1 -23.74 -62.64 3.25
C MET A 1 -22.77 -62.67 2.06
N ARG A 2 -21.96 -63.68 1.86
CA ARG A 2 -20.95 -63.74 0.75
C ARG A 2 -21.54 -63.80 -0.68
N ALA A 3 -22.71 -64.40 -0.87
CA ALA A 3 -23.34 -64.51 -2.18
C ALA A 3 -23.85 -63.13 -2.72
N PHE A 4 -24.49 -62.33 -1.85
CA PHE A 4 -24.99 -61.03 -2.19
C PHE A 4 -23.89 -60.01 -2.57
N SER A 5 -22.78 -60.02 -1.82
CA SER A 5 -21.64 -59.15 -2.13
C SER A 5 -20.97 -59.51 -3.46
N LYS A 6 -20.98 -60.82 -3.82
CA LYS A 6 -20.41 -61.32 -5.08
C LYS A 6 -21.26 -60.93 -6.28
N ASP A 7 -22.58 -60.88 -6.11
CA ASP A 7 -23.51 -60.49 -7.18
C ASP A 7 -23.46 -58.97 -7.43
N ILE A 8 -23.35 -58.15 -6.37
CA ILE A 8 -23.11 -56.71 -6.48
C ILE A 8 -21.82 -56.41 -7.24
N LEU A 9 -20.70 -57.06 -6.89
CA LEU A 9 -19.42 -56.88 -7.56
C LEU A 9 -19.46 -57.28 -9.02
N ARG A 10 -20.23 -58.33 -9.38
CA ARG A 10 -20.42 -58.78 -10.75
C ARG A 10 -21.24 -57.80 -11.55
N THR A 11 -22.30 -57.21 -10.97
CA THR A 11 -23.13 -56.18 -11.61
C THR A 11 -22.34 -54.89 -11.84
N ILE A 12 -21.54 -54.47 -10.87
CA ILE A 12 -20.62 -53.32 -11.02
C ILE A 12 -19.62 -53.61 -12.11
N GLY A 13 -19.02 -54.79 -12.16
CA GLY A 13 -18.08 -55.24 -13.17
C GLY A 13 -18.63 -55.23 -14.61
N GLY A 14 -19.94 -55.48 -14.78
CA GLY A 14 -20.62 -55.41 -16.09
C GLY A 14 -20.92 -53.98 -16.59
N SER A 15 -21.01 -53.00 -15.66
CA SER A 15 -21.37 -51.62 -15.99
C SER A 15 -20.32 -50.60 -15.55
N LYS A 16 -19.04 -50.95 -15.64
CA LYS A 16 -17.89 -50.16 -15.12
C LYS A 16 -17.93 -48.69 -15.53
N LYS A 17 -18.22 -48.39 -16.79
CA LYS A 17 -18.26 -47.03 -17.33
C LYS A 17 -19.30 -46.15 -16.61
N ARG A 18 -20.48 -46.69 -16.31
CA ARG A 18 -21.55 -45.95 -15.63
C ARG A 18 -21.21 -45.69 -14.17
N TYR A 19 -20.67 -46.69 -13.47
CA TYR A 19 -20.25 -46.52 -12.07
C TYR A 19 -19.07 -45.56 -11.94
N LEU A 20 -18.08 -45.65 -12.85
CA LEU A 20 -16.92 -44.75 -12.87
C LEU A 20 -17.37 -43.30 -13.09
N SER A 21 -18.36 -43.06 -13.97
CA SER A 21 -18.88 -41.73 -14.20
C SER A 21 -19.56 -41.16 -12.93
N ILE A 22 -20.32 -41.93 -12.22
CA ILE A 22 -21.01 -41.50 -10.97
C ILE A 22 -19.94 -41.20 -9.89
N VAL A 23 -18.96 -42.09 -9.73
CA VAL A 23 -17.88 -41.90 -8.75
C VAL A 23 -17.08 -40.65 -9.09
N ALA A 24 -16.78 -40.43 -10.37
CA ALA A 24 -16.02 -39.22 -10.83
C ALA A 24 -16.79 -37.93 -10.51
N ILE A 25 -18.10 -37.89 -10.74
CA ILE A 25 -18.94 -36.71 -10.43
C ILE A 25 -18.98 -36.47 -8.94
N CYS A 26 -19.20 -37.52 -8.13
CA CYS A 26 -19.20 -37.38 -6.67
C CYS A 26 -17.82 -36.96 -6.13
N ALA A 27 -16.74 -37.52 -6.68
CA ALA A 27 -15.39 -37.16 -6.29
C ALA A 27 -15.05 -35.70 -6.65
N LEU A 28 -15.45 -35.25 -7.84
CA LEU A 28 -15.29 -33.85 -8.24
C LEU A 28 -16.08 -32.91 -7.30
N GLY A 29 -17.31 -33.22 -6.98
CA GLY A 29 -18.10 -32.41 -6.06
C GLY A 29 -17.50 -32.33 -4.65
N ALA A 30 -17.05 -33.46 -4.12
CA ALA A 30 -16.41 -33.51 -2.80
C ALA A 30 -15.07 -32.76 -2.79
N THR A 31 -14.23 -32.95 -3.82
CA THR A 31 -12.93 -32.27 -3.93
C THR A 31 -13.08 -30.78 -4.08
N MET A 32 -14.05 -30.33 -4.89
CA MET A 32 -14.29 -28.90 -5.08
C MET A 32 -14.74 -28.22 -3.78
N LEU A 33 -15.66 -28.85 -3.05
CA LEU A 33 -16.16 -28.31 -1.78
C LEU A 33 -15.05 -28.26 -0.72
N THR A 34 -14.31 -29.35 -0.57
CA THR A 34 -13.22 -29.43 0.41
C THR A 34 -12.05 -28.50 0.03
N GLY A 35 -11.66 -28.49 -1.25
CA GLY A 35 -10.58 -27.67 -1.74
C GLY A 35 -10.84 -26.17 -1.58
N LEU A 36 -12.07 -25.73 -1.88
CA LEU A 36 -12.46 -24.33 -1.68
C LEU A 36 -12.42 -23.93 -0.19
N SER A 37 -12.89 -24.80 0.70
CA SER A 37 -12.88 -24.54 2.14
C SER A 37 -11.46 -24.43 2.69
N ILE A 38 -10.55 -25.29 2.24
CA ILE A 38 -9.13 -25.25 2.65
C ILE A 38 -8.46 -24.00 2.09
N ALA A 39 -8.68 -23.68 0.81
CA ALA A 39 -8.09 -22.50 0.18
C ALA A 39 -8.46 -21.18 0.90
N CYS A 40 -9.71 -21.07 1.38
CA CYS A 40 -10.12 -19.90 2.16
C CYS A 40 -9.40 -19.81 3.52
N LEU A 41 -9.14 -20.95 4.16
CA LEU A 41 -8.39 -20.98 5.43
C LEU A 41 -6.92 -20.62 5.23
N ASP A 42 -6.28 -21.22 4.22
CA ASP A 42 -4.87 -20.94 3.88
C ASP A 42 -4.66 -19.48 3.50
N LEU A 43 -5.60 -18.89 2.74
CA LEU A 43 -5.54 -17.48 2.37
C LEU A 43 -5.63 -16.57 3.59
N ARG A 44 -6.53 -16.88 4.52
CA ARG A 44 -6.67 -16.12 5.76
C ARG A 44 -5.41 -16.23 6.63
N GLU A 45 -4.88 -17.43 6.82
CA GLU A 45 -3.65 -17.65 7.60
C GLU A 45 -2.45 -16.93 6.97
N SER A 46 -2.36 -16.95 5.63
CA SER A 46 -1.31 -16.22 4.90
C SER A 46 -1.43 -14.70 5.06
N ALA A 47 -2.67 -14.17 5.06
CA ALA A 47 -2.90 -12.75 5.27
C ALA A 47 -2.58 -12.34 6.73
N GLU A 48 -3.02 -13.12 7.72
CA GLU A 48 -2.70 -12.87 9.12
C GLU A 48 -1.17 -12.89 9.34
N ALA A 49 -0.45 -13.85 8.76
CA ALA A 49 1.00 -13.93 8.84
C ALA A 49 1.72 -12.74 8.16
N LEU A 50 1.16 -12.19 7.08
CA LEU A 50 1.68 -10.98 6.45
C LEU A 50 1.48 -9.78 7.35
N TYR A 51 0.29 -9.58 7.89
CA TYR A 51 -0.02 -8.44 8.77
C TYR A 51 0.82 -8.45 10.04
N GLU A 52 1.02 -9.61 10.65
CA GLU A 52 1.90 -9.74 11.82
C GLU A 52 3.36 -9.41 11.49
N ARG A 53 3.86 -9.84 10.33
CA ARG A 53 5.25 -9.58 9.92
C ARG A 53 5.52 -8.13 9.58
N GLN A 54 4.56 -7.46 8.99
CA GLN A 54 4.67 -6.05 8.57
C GLN A 54 4.19 -5.10 9.66
N HIS A 55 3.87 -5.60 10.86
CA HIS A 55 3.39 -4.81 11.99
C HIS A 55 2.29 -3.82 11.60
N LEU A 56 1.26 -4.35 10.89
CA LEU A 56 0.19 -3.50 10.40
C LEU A 56 -0.49 -2.78 11.57
N TYR A 57 -0.75 -1.49 11.42
CA TYR A 57 -1.42 -0.69 12.45
C TYR A 57 -2.83 -1.22 12.76
N ASP A 58 -3.23 -1.15 14.02
CA ASP A 58 -4.60 -1.45 14.44
C ASP A 58 -5.52 -0.22 14.25
N ILE A 59 -4.98 0.98 14.44
CA ILE A 59 -5.71 2.24 14.39
C ILE A 59 -4.88 3.28 13.63
N SER A 60 -5.50 3.94 12.66
CA SER A 60 -4.97 5.11 11.98
C SER A 60 -5.77 6.35 12.41
N VAL A 61 -5.09 7.40 12.82
CA VAL A 61 -5.67 8.69 13.18
C VAL A 61 -5.19 9.71 12.17
N GLN A 62 -6.11 10.37 11.49
CA GLN A 62 -5.81 11.40 10.51
C GLN A 62 -6.50 12.71 10.89
N SER A 63 -5.82 13.81 10.68
CA SER A 63 -6.35 15.17 10.91
C SER A 63 -6.16 16.01 9.65
N THR A 64 -7.18 16.76 9.30
CA THR A 64 -7.11 17.74 8.19
C THR A 64 -6.26 18.96 8.52
N LEU A 65 -5.95 19.18 9.79
CA LEU A 65 -5.09 20.27 10.27
C LEU A 65 -3.66 19.80 10.56
N GLY A 66 -3.36 18.53 10.28
CA GLY A 66 -2.14 17.87 10.73
C GLY A 66 -2.24 17.41 12.20
N LEU A 67 -1.25 16.68 12.62
CA LEU A 67 -1.03 16.26 14.01
C LEU A 67 0.37 16.71 14.41
N THR A 68 0.49 17.18 15.65
CA THR A 68 1.78 17.59 16.22
C THR A 68 2.44 16.43 16.95
N GLN A 69 3.73 16.56 17.27
CA GLN A 69 4.42 15.57 18.08
C GLN A 69 3.79 15.43 19.49
N ASP A 70 3.28 16.53 20.04
CA ASP A 70 2.58 16.50 21.33
C ASP A 70 1.31 15.63 21.27
N ASP A 71 0.56 15.67 20.14
CA ASP A 71 -0.61 14.82 19.94
C ASP A 71 -0.22 13.34 19.85
N VAL A 72 0.89 13.02 19.18
CA VAL A 72 1.42 11.65 19.11
C VAL A 72 1.85 11.14 20.48
N ASP A 73 2.51 11.98 21.27
CA ASP A 73 2.96 11.65 22.64
C ASP A 73 1.76 11.44 23.58
N GLU A 74 0.71 12.24 23.45
CA GLU A 74 -0.54 12.05 24.20
C GLU A 74 -1.22 10.73 23.83
N LEU A 75 -1.27 10.39 22.53
CA LEU A 75 -1.80 9.11 22.06
C LEU A 75 -0.99 7.93 22.59
N ALA A 76 0.33 8.02 22.58
CA ALA A 76 1.22 6.99 23.13
C ALA A 76 1.01 6.78 24.65
N GLY A 77 0.57 7.83 25.37
CA GLY A 77 0.26 7.79 26.79
C GLY A 77 -1.05 7.08 27.14
N ILE A 78 -1.91 6.79 26.18
CA ILE A 78 -3.20 6.14 26.42
C ILE A 78 -2.99 4.66 26.79
N GLY A 79 -3.60 4.23 27.91
CA GLY A 79 -3.50 2.85 28.35
C GLY A 79 -4.07 1.87 27.31
N GLY A 80 -3.23 0.93 26.87
CA GLY A 80 -3.59 -0.09 25.85
C GLY A 80 -2.99 0.17 24.47
N ILE A 81 -2.37 1.33 24.25
CA ILE A 81 -1.56 1.59 23.05
C ILE A 81 -0.13 1.09 23.33
N ALA A 82 0.39 0.25 22.47
CA ALA A 82 1.73 -0.29 22.57
C ALA A 82 2.77 0.66 21.97
N VAL A 83 2.46 1.21 20.79
CA VAL A 83 3.29 2.16 20.06
C VAL A 83 2.37 3.13 19.33
N ALA A 84 2.70 4.42 19.32
CA ALA A 84 2.12 5.43 18.46
C ALA A 84 3.27 6.20 17.80
N GLU A 85 3.19 6.41 16.50
CA GLU A 85 4.19 7.13 15.73
C GLU A 85 3.49 7.93 14.64
N GLY A 86 3.98 9.14 14.39
CA GLY A 86 3.50 9.99 13.31
C GLY A 86 4.23 9.70 12.01
N GLY A 87 3.55 9.86 10.90
CA GLY A 87 4.13 9.73 9.56
C GLY A 87 3.31 10.53 8.57
N TYR A 88 3.88 10.72 7.38
CA TYR A 88 3.22 11.47 6.32
C TYR A 88 2.76 10.52 5.21
N GLU A 89 1.53 10.76 4.74
CA GLU A 89 0.99 10.18 3.51
C GLU A 89 0.54 11.36 2.63
N ILE A 90 1.27 11.63 1.57
CA ILE A 90 1.08 12.83 0.75
C ILE A 90 0.96 12.43 -0.71
N GLU A 91 -0.04 12.97 -1.40
CA GLU A 91 -0.16 12.80 -2.85
C GLU A 91 0.77 13.76 -3.59
N THR A 92 1.47 13.23 -4.58
CA THR A 92 2.27 14.01 -5.53
C THR A 92 2.15 13.42 -6.92
N TYR A 93 2.87 13.99 -7.88
CA TYR A 93 2.79 13.59 -9.27
C TYR A 93 4.15 13.21 -9.81
N THR A 94 4.16 12.14 -10.59
CA THR A 94 5.33 11.68 -11.38
C THR A 94 4.92 11.40 -12.80
N GLU A 95 5.90 11.28 -13.69
CA GLU A 95 5.67 10.92 -15.08
C GLU A 95 5.94 9.43 -15.29
N VAL A 96 4.93 8.71 -15.79
CA VAL A 96 5.03 7.29 -16.12
C VAL A 96 4.68 7.11 -17.60
N GLY A 97 5.66 6.73 -18.40
CA GLY A 97 5.46 6.52 -19.84
C GLY A 97 4.97 7.75 -20.61
N GLY A 98 5.31 8.97 -20.15
CA GLY A 98 4.84 10.22 -20.74
C GLY A 98 3.46 10.67 -20.26
N ILE A 99 2.90 10.04 -19.24
CA ILE A 99 1.62 10.39 -18.63
C ILE A 99 1.88 10.81 -17.18
N ARG A 100 1.32 11.96 -16.79
CA ARG A 100 1.32 12.41 -15.39
C ARG A 100 0.43 11.49 -14.57
N SER A 101 1.01 10.82 -13.59
CA SER A 101 0.36 9.85 -12.72
C SER A 101 0.44 10.29 -11.26
N THR A 102 -0.60 10.02 -10.51
CA THR A 102 -0.65 10.32 -9.07
C THR A 102 0.10 9.25 -8.29
N VAL A 103 0.90 9.69 -7.35
CA VAL A 103 1.70 8.85 -6.47
C VAL A 103 1.43 9.21 -5.02
N MET A 104 1.27 8.21 -4.18
CA MET A 104 1.25 8.39 -2.74
C MET A 104 2.67 8.23 -2.19
N LEU A 105 3.23 9.31 -1.64
CA LEU A 105 4.47 9.27 -0.86
C LEU A 105 4.13 8.93 0.58
N LYS A 106 4.86 7.98 1.14
CA LYS A 106 4.76 7.58 2.55
C LYS A 106 6.14 7.62 3.18
N THR A 107 6.22 8.16 4.39
CA THR A 107 7.44 8.07 5.19
C THR A 107 7.55 6.68 5.83
N LEU A 108 8.78 6.17 5.92
CA LEU A 108 9.07 4.97 6.71
C LEU A 108 9.03 5.32 8.19
N LEU A 109 8.38 4.47 8.98
CA LEU A 109 8.28 4.65 10.41
C LEU A 109 9.43 3.93 11.12
N SER A 110 10.07 4.58 12.08
CA SER A 110 11.20 4.05 12.81
C SER A 110 10.84 2.85 13.70
N SER A 111 9.58 2.78 14.15
CA SER A 111 9.03 1.66 14.91
C SER A 111 8.79 0.40 14.06
N GLY A 112 8.85 0.51 12.75
CA GLY A 112 8.53 -0.57 11.81
C GLY A 112 7.03 -0.84 11.65
N ILE A 113 6.15 0.06 12.14
CA ILE A 113 4.72 -0.04 11.83
C ILE A 113 4.52 0.14 10.33
N ASN A 114 3.69 -0.71 9.71
CA ASN A 114 3.42 -0.73 8.28
C ASN A 114 4.68 -0.85 7.41
N GLU A 115 5.70 -1.53 7.91
CA GLU A 115 6.93 -1.72 7.14
C GLU A 115 6.63 -2.38 5.79
N PRO A 116 7.02 -1.77 4.65
CA PRO A 116 6.75 -2.34 3.35
C PRO A 116 7.51 -3.66 3.16
N TYR A 117 6.86 -4.62 2.53
CA TYR A 117 7.49 -5.91 2.22
C TYR A 117 8.46 -5.74 1.04
N VAL A 118 9.75 -5.91 1.31
CA VAL A 118 10.80 -5.81 0.27
C VAL A 118 10.76 -7.06 -0.60
N VAL A 119 10.50 -6.86 -1.89
CA VAL A 119 10.53 -7.92 -2.92
C VAL A 119 11.95 -8.06 -3.47
N GLU A 120 12.59 -6.91 -3.78
CA GLU A 120 13.94 -6.85 -4.34
C GLU A 120 14.62 -5.56 -3.88
N GLY A 121 15.94 -5.61 -3.64
CA GLY A 121 16.72 -4.47 -3.18
C GLY A 121 16.65 -4.24 -1.67
N SER A 122 16.54 -3.00 -1.24
CA SER A 122 16.47 -2.58 0.16
C SER A 122 15.46 -1.46 0.38
N LEU A 123 15.14 -1.16 1.63
CA LEU A 123 14.48 0.09 1.99
C LEU A 123 15.45 1.25 1.88
N PRO A 124 14.96 2.48 1.62
CA PRO A 124 15.78 3.69 1.63
C PRO A 124 16.39 3.92 3.01
N ASP A 125 17.66 4.33 3.03
CA ASP A 125 18.46 4.63 4.22
C ASP A 125 19.20 5.98 4.04
N ALA A 126 18.88 6.73 2.98
CA ALA A 126 19.48 8.01 2.68
C ALA A 126 18.44 8.97 2.05
N PRO A 127 18.62 10.30 2.22
CA PRO A 127 17.62 11.31 1.84
C PRO A 127 17.23 11.34 0.35
N ASN A 128 18.05 10.78 -0.54
CA ASN A 128 17.79 10.75 -1.98
C ASN A 128 17.47 9.34 -2.49
N GLU A 129 17.13 8.44 -1.60
CA GLU A 129 16.73 7.08 -1.91
C GLU A 129 15.23 6.93 -1.80
N ILE A 130 14.68 6.01 -2.59
CA ILE A 130 13.26 5.73 -2.61
C ILE A 130 13.01 4.25 -2.88
N ALA A 131 12.05 3.68 -2.16
CA ALA A 131 11.50 2.38 -2.50
C ALA A 131 10.16 2.58 -3.19
N VAL A 132 9.93 1.84 -4.27
CA VAL A 132 8.73 1.97 -5.10
C VAL A 132 7.99 0.66 -5.18
N THR A 133 6.69 0.72 -5.44
CA THR A 133 5.91 -0.50 -5.65
C THR A 133 6.35 -1.23 -6.93
N GLU A 134 6.34 -2.57 -6.89
CA GLU A 134 6.71 -3.41 -8.04
C GLU A 134 5.92 -3.05 -9.30
N ASN A 135 4.63 -2.71 -9.14
CA ASN A 135 3.77 -2.25 -10.22
C ASN A 135 4.31 -0.99 -10.93
N TYR A 136 4.88 -0.05 -10.18
CA TYR A 136 5.50 1.13 -10.76
C TYR A 136 6.68 0.76 -11.66
N LEU A 137 7.59 -0.09 -11.17
CA LEU A 137 8.75 -0.53 -11.95
C LEU A 137 8.33 -1.16 -13.27
N HIS A 138 7.31 -2.00 -13.22
CA HIS A 138 6.80 -2.70 -14.40
C HIS A 138 6.17 -1.73 -15.41
N THR A 139 5.35 -0.78 -14.94
CA THR A 139 4.62 0.16 -15.80
C THR A 139 5.53 1.26 -16.35
N ALA A 140 6.45 1.76 -15.52
CA ALA A 140 7.43 2.78 -15.92
C ALA A 140 8.61 2.20 -16.71
N ASN A 141 8.72 0.87 -16.82
CA ASN A 141 9.86 0.15 -17.41
C ASN A 141 11.19 0.58 -16.80
N LYS A 142 11.22 0.67 -15.47
CA LYS A 142 12.40 1.04 -14.67
C LYS A 142 12.89 -0.15 -13.86
N SER A 143 14.13 -0.03 -13.38
CA SER A 143 14.81 -1.03 -12.56
C SER A 143 15.42 -0.38 -11.32
N ILE A 144 15.79 -1.20 -10.33
CA ILE A 144 16.57 -0.74 -9.17
C ILE A 144 17.88 -0.11 -9.67
N GLY A 145 18.21 1.05 -9.13
CA GLY A 145 19.33 1.90 -9.54
C GLY A 145 18.95 3.00 -10.54
N ASP A 146 17.78 2.94 -11.16
CA ASP A 146 17.25 4.03 -11.97
C ASP A 146 16.77 5.19 -11.08
N THR A 147 16.52 6.33 -11.69
CA THR A 147 16.02 7.51 -10.98
C THR A 147 14.54 7.75 -11.27
N VAL A 148 13.81 8.24 -10.26
CA VAL A 148 12.47 8.76 -10.38
C VAL A 148 12.46 10.24 -10.00
N THR A 149 11.63 11.03 -10.66
CA THR A 149 11.43 12.43 -10.34
C THR A 149 9.96 12.65 -10.03
N PHE A 150 9.66 13.34 -8.95
CA PHE A 150 8.32 13.76 -8.61
C PHE A 150 8.28 15.23 -8.20
N GLU A 151 7.07 15.80 -8.23
CA GLU A 151 6.84 17.19 -7.85
C GLU A 151 6.86 17.32 -6.32
N ASP A 152 7.04 18.56 -5.82
CA ASP A 152 7.02 18.85 -4.39
C ASP A 152 5.75 18.29 -3.75
N ALA A 153 5.91 17.56 -2.66
CA ALA A 153 4.80 17.04 -1.90
C ALA A 153 4.43 18.05 -0.80
N VAL A 154 3.41 18.84 -1.08
CA VAL A 154 2.85 19.84 -0.16
C VAL A 154 1.58 19.27 0.44
N ALA A 155 1.38 19.46 1.76
CA ALA A 155 0.12 19.11 2.38
C ALA A 155 -1.01 19.90 1.68
N GLU A 156 -2.01 19.20 1.14
CA GLU A 156 -3.16 19.90 0.55
C GLU A 156 -3.83 20.75 1.62
N ASP A 157 -3.97 22.05 1.34
CA ASP A 157 -4.78 22.94 2.16
C ASP A 157 -6.26 22.58 1.96
N PRO A 158 -6.93 21.92 2.94
CA PRO A 158 -8.30 21.47 2.81
C PRO A 158 -9.29 22.66 2.68
N THR A 159 -8.82 23.90 2.87
CA THR A 159 -9.64 25.10 2.78
C THR A 159 -9.69 25.71 1.38
N GLY A 160 -8.79 25.31 0.47
CA GLY A 160 -8.73 25.84 -0.90
C GLY A 160 -8.47 27.37 -0.95
N LEU A 161 -7.95 27.94 0.14
CA LEU A 161 -7.72 29.39 0.27
C LEU A 161 -6.38 29.82 -0.30
N SER A 162 -5.45 28.91 -0.52
CA SER A 162 -4.14 29.20 -1.12
C SER A 162 -4.25 29.70 -2.56
N ASP A 163 -5.23 29.20 -3.32
CA ASP A 163 -5.45 29.63 -4.72
C ASP A 163 -6.02 31.05 -4.86
N LEU A 164 -6.53 31.64 -3.79
CA LEU A 164 -7.08 33.00 -3.82
C LEU A 164 -6.02 34.09 -3.65
N ASN A 165 -4.82 33.73 -3.18
CA ASN A 165 -3.77 34.71 -2.87
C ASN A 165 -2.79 34.96 -4.04
N THR A 166 -2.85 34.17 -5.10
CA THR A 166 -1.95 34.29 -6.27
C THR A 166 -2.45 35.30 -7.31
N SER A 167 -3.61 35.92 -7.11
CA SER A 167 -4.22 36.84 -8.09
C SER A 167 -4.19 38.33 -7.72
N ALA A 168 -3.46 38.73 -6.68
CA ALA A 168 -3.36 40.11 -6.28
C ALA A 168 -1.91 40.64 -6.28
N ASP A 169 -1.24 40.59 -7.46
CA ASP A 169 -0.07 41.42 -7.69
C ASP A 169 -0.48 42.79 -8.16
N THR A 170 -0.41 43.78 -7.29
CA THR A 170 -0.17 45.18 -7.66
C THR A 170 0.55 45.91 -6.52
N GLY A 171 1.85 46.05 -6.70
CA GLY A 171 2.76 47.06 -6.26
C GLY A 171 2.46 47.92 -5.01
N SER A 172 3.38 47.86 -4.02
CA SER A 172 3.95 49.05 -3.39
C SER A 172 5.20 48.71 -2.58
N GLU A 173 6.19 49.55 -2.72
CA GLU A 173 7.52 49.48 -2.15
C GLU A 173 7.59 49.74 -0.65
N ALA A 174 8.61 49.14 -0.03
CA ALA A 174 9.44 49.59 1.11
C ALA A 174 8.80 49.78 2.47
N ASP A 175 9.15 48.97 3.44
CA ASP A 175 9.93 49.44 4.61
C ASP A 175 10.61 48.27 5.34
N SER A 176 11.85 48.52 5.78
CA SER A 176 12.74 47.65 6.49
C SER A 176 12.35 47.50 7.96
N GLY A 177 12.27 46.28 8.45
CA GLY A 177 12.14 45.98 9.88
C GLY A 177 12.48 44.52 10.15
N GLU A 178 13.71 44.28 10.60
CA GLU A 178 14.19 43.03 11.17
C GLU A 178 13.33 42.67 12.40
N SER A 179 12.69 41.55 12.34
CA SER A 179 12.28 40.80 13.53
C SER A 179 12.42 39.31 13.20
N ASP A 180 13.42 38.68 13.84
CA ASP A 180 13.62 37.24 13.88
C ASP A 180 12.43 36.62 14.64
N ASP A 181 11.40 36.26 13.93
CA ASP A 181 10.44 35.25 14.37
C ASP A 181 10.55 34.10 13.39
N GLU A 182 11.02 32.94 13.86
CA GLU A 182 10.99 31.66 13.14
C GLU A 182 9.52 31.33 12.86
N GLN A 183 9.00 31.93 11.80
CA GLN A 183 7.73 31.59 11.21
C GLN A 183 8.03 30.46 10.24
N SER A 184 7.85 29.23 10.69
CA SER A 184 7.72 28.07 9.82
C SER A 184 6.70 28.44 8.73
N SER A 185 7.21 28.78 7.56
CA SER A 185 6.38 29.16 6.43
C SER A 185 5.60 27.93 5.97
N ALA A 186 4.29 28.07 5.83
CA ALA A 186 3.37 27.05 5.32
C ALA A 186 3.64 26.61 3.86
N ASP A 187 4.73 27.13 3.27
CA ASP A 187 5.13 26.89 1.87
C ASP A 187 6.34 25.93 1.74
N ASP A 188 6.86 25.39 2.85
CA ASP A 188 7.99 24.46 2.77
C ASP A 188 7.44 23.03 2.51
N PRO A 189 7.84 22.34 1.44
CA PRO A 189 7.32 21.03 1.14
C PRO A 189 7.73 20.05 2.24
N LEU A 190 6.78 19.26 2.73
CA LEU A 190 7.03 18.21 3.73
C LEU A 190 8.02 17.17 3.20
N ILE A 191 7.93 16.86 1.90
CA ILE A 191 8.89 16.04 1.19
C ILE A 191 9.28 16.79 -0.07
N PRO A 192 10.54 17.25 -0.20
CA PRO A 192 10.96 18.02 -1.36
C PRO A 192 10.88 17.18 -2.63
N GLY A 193 10.29 17.76 -3.67
CA GLY A 193 10.32 17.19 -4.99
C GLY A 193 11.76 17.11 -5.51
N GLY A 194 12.01 16.22 -6.43
CA GLY A 194 13.34 16.08 -7.00
C GLY A 194 13.58 14.74 -7.64
N THR A 195 14.86 14.43 -7.77
CA THR A 195 15.30 13.17 -8.36
C THR A 195 15.82 12.24 -7.28
N TYR A 196 15.18 11.10 -7.16
CA TYR A 196 15.50 10.06 -6.19
C TYR A 196 15.98 8.80 -6.90
N THR A 197 16.86 8.05 -6.25
CA THR A 197 17.37 6.77 -6.75
C THR A 197 16.52 5.64 -6.21
N ILE A 198 16.01 4.79 -7.08
CA ILE A 198 15.22 3.62 -6.70
C ILE A 198 16.16 2.56 -6.11
N VAL A 199 16.02 2.27 -4.82
CA VAL A 199 16.85 1.27 -4.11
C VAL A 199 16.13 -0.04 -3.86
N GLY A 200 14.80 -0.04 -3.91
CA GLY A 200 14.01 -1.23 -3.68
C GLY A 200 12.67 -1.28 -4.38
N ALA A 201 12.25 -2.50 -4.64
CA ALA A 201 10.90 -2.84 -5.07
C ALA A 201 10.14 -3.43 -3.88
N VAL A 202 8.99 -2.85 -3.56
CA VAL A 202 8.24 -3.19 -2.35
C VAL A 202 6.75 -3.44 -2.63
N ILE A 203 6.11 -4.12 -1.69
CA ILE A 203 4.65 -4.22 -1.62
C ILE A 203 4.20 -3.41 -0.41
N ASP A 204 3.27 -2.49 -0.62
CA ASP A 204 2.63 -1.72 0.44
C ASP A 204 1.63 -2.62 1.19
N PRO A 205 1.84 -2.91 2.50
CA PRO A 205 0.94 -3.76 3.26
C PRO A 205 -0.43 -3.11 3.51
N THR A 206 -0.53 -1.79 3.42
CA THR A 206 -1.79 -1.05 3.59
C THR A 206 -2.58 -0.95 2.28
N ASN A 207 -1.94 -1.15 1.14
CA ASN A 207 -2.55 -1.05 -0.20
C ASN A 207 -2.15 -2.23 -1.09
N ILE A 208 -2.66 -3.41 -0.76
CA ILE A 208 -2.43 -4.63 -1.56
C ILE A 208 -3.36 -4.60 -2.77
N THR A 209 -3.07 -3.76 -3.75
CA THR A 209 -3.76 -3.77 -5.03
C THR A 209 -3.00 -4.62 -6.04
N GLN A 210 -3.64 -5.68 -6.55
CA GLN A 210 -3.11 -6.39 -7.71
C GLN A 210 -3.45 -5.62 -8.99
N PRO A 211 -2.44 -5.25 -9.80
CA PRO A 211 -2.66 -4.45 -11.00
C PRO A 211 -3.28 -5.21 -12.17
N GLU A 212 -3.27 -6.53 -12.16
CA GLU A 212 -3.70 -7.34 -13.30
C GLU A 212 -4.70 -8.44 -12.92
N GLY A 213 -5.97 -8.12 -13.08
CA GLY A 213 -7.06 -9.09 -13.04
C GLY A 213 -8.33 -8.52 -13.65
N PRO A 214 -9.19 -9.34 -14.29
CA PRO A 214 -10.45 -8.88 -14.90
C PRO A 214 -11.45 -8.31 -13.88
N ILE A 215 -11.14 -8.36 -12.60
CA ILE A 215 -11.92 -7.76 -11.52
C ILE A 215 -10.94 -7.04 -10.61
N ALA A 216 -10.42 -5.89 -11.06
CA ALA A 216 -9.76 -4.95 -10.17
C ALA A 216 -10.83 -4.33 -9.27
N PHE A 217 -11.00 -4.87 -8.07
CA PHE A 217 -11.61 -4.12 -6.97
C PHE A 217 -10.58 -3.03 -6.61
N ARG A 218 -10.65 -1.90 -7.28
CA ARG A 218 -10.01 -0.69 -6.80
C ARG A 218 -10.71 -0.30 -5.49
N ALA A 219 -10.08 -0.57 -4.38
CA ALA A 219 -10.31 0.25 -3.22
C ALA A 219 -10.00 1.69 -3.70
N SER A 220 -10.87 2.63 -3.38
CA SER A 220 -10.83 4.02 -3.84
C SER A 220 -9.63 4.77 -3.23
N THR A 221 -8.43 4.41 -3.64
CA THR A 221 -7.23 5.22 -3.46
C THR A 221 -7.04 5.99 -4.75
N SER A 222 -6.97 7.30 -4.65
CA SER A 222 -6.81 8.21 -5.78
C SER A 222 -5.46 8.06 -6.47
N SER A 223 -4.47 7.46 -5.80
CA SER A 223 -3.11 7.29 -6.28
C SER A 223 -2.92 5.97 -7.05
N ASP A 224 -2.20 6.06 -8.17
CA ASP A 224 -1.88 4.91 -9.02
C ASP A 224 -0.73 4.06 -8.44
N TYR A 225 0.20 4.68 -7.70
CA TYR A 225 1.41 4.06 -7.17
C TYR A 225 1.73 4.56 -5.75
N THR A 226 2.47 3.75 -4.98
CA THR A 226 2.98 4.14 -3.66
C THR A 226 4.50 4.13 -3.66
N PHE A 227 5.08 5.17 -3.10
CA PHE A 227 6.52 5.34 -2.90
C PHE A 227 6.82 5.52 -1.42
N PHE A 228 7.97 5.00 -0.98
CA PHE A 228 8.43 5.11 0.39
C PHE A 228 9.77 5.85 0.43
N VAL A 229 9.85 6.83 1.30
CA VAL A 229 11.04 7.63 1.56
C VAL A 229 11.43 7.52 3.03
N ASP A 230 12.71 7.71 3.32
CA ASP A 230 13.20 7.90 4.68
C ASP A 230 12.89 9.34 5.13
N GLU A 231 12.74 9.57 6.45
CA GLU A 231 12.40 10.87 7.03
C GLU A 231 13.60 11.82 7.07
#